data_c1e92d65181780a3f0521a7f51eb72b6
#
_entry.id   c1e92d65181780a3f0521a7f51eb72b6
#
_cell.length_a   1.000
_cell.length_b   1.000
_cell.length_c   1.000
_cell.angle_alpha   90.00
_cell.angle_beta   90.00
_cell.angle_gamma   90.00
#
_symmetry.space_group_name_H-M   'P 1'
#
loop_
_entity.id
_entity.type
_entity.pdbx_description
1 polymer ?
#
loop_
_entity_poly.entity_id
_entity_poly.type
_entity_poly.pdbx_seq_one_letter_code
_entity_poly.pdbx_strand_id
1 'polypeptide(L)'
;MIFTIPVTTRVEDFDQRGLLTPTALLSIFENTAVRHAETVGYSPMNDSLHNGMAWVITNWRVEMDRAPAYDEPFTASTWLCNNPRQATREMLLHSAGGEVLARGQAKLALVDRSSNKPCLPTPERLAAYQPEQRTAFADRLPRLRPPAACTAVSPVLLRRSDMDYNGHLHNTAYLSLALDAAPPEVTAAGVRTFRLSYRSPLRLGDQTTLQSCPQPEGWTAAFVRGDEVCAVVALNEQLKPL
;
A
#
# COMPACT_ATOMS: atom_id res chain seq x y z
N MET A 1 14.23 10.06 -11.34
CA MET A 1 13.23 10.60 -12.31
C MET A 1 11.85 10.46 -11.73
N ILE A 2 11.05 11.54 -11.79
CA ILE A 2 9.64 11.52 -11.42
C ILE A 2 8.85 11.06 -12.64
N PHE A 3 8.13 9.96 -12.51
CA PHE A 3 7.25 9.42 -13.54
C PHE A 3 5.80 9.82 -13.24
N THR A 4 5.11 10.39 -14.22
CA THR A 4 3.73 10.91 -14.05
C THR A 4 2.84 10.41 -15.18
N ILE A 5 1.64 9.95 -14.83
CA ILE A 5 0.62 9.53 -15.79
C ILE A 5 -0.74 10.13 -15.45
N PRO A 6 -1.57 10.41 -16.46
CA PRO A 6 -3.00 10.63 -16.21
C PRO A 6 -3.62 9.34 -15.70
N VAL A 7 -4.57 9.45 -14.78
CA VAL A 7 -5.28 8.31 -14.21
C VAL A 7 -6.62 8.13 -14.92
N THR A 8 -6.87 6.90 -15.35
CA THR A 8 -8.19 6.47 -15.82
C THR A 8 -8.85 5.67 -14.71
N THR A 9 -9.99 6.13 -14.23
CA THR A 9 -10.76 5.51 -13.17
C THR A 9 -11.89 4.64 -13.72
N ARG A 10 -12.42 3.74 -12.87
CA ARG A 10 -13.57 2.89 -13.13
C ARG A 10 -14.70 3.27 -12.18
N VAL A 11 -15.92 2.84 -12.46
CA VAL A 11 -17.08 3.11 -11.60
C VAL A 11 -16.88 2.55 -10.18
N GLU A 12 -16.27 1.37 -10.06
CA GLU A 12 -15.99 0.71 -8.77
C GLU A 12 -14.90 1.39 -7.93
N ASP A 13 -14.16 2.36 -8.49
CA ASP A 13 -13.16 3.11 -7.76
C ASP A 13 -13.76 4.16 -6.82
N PHE A 14 -15.07 4.43 -6.94
CA PHE A 14 -15.78 5.48 -6.20
C PHE A 14 -16.80 4.89 -5.22
N ASP A 15 -16.94 5.56 -4.08
CA ASP A 15 -17.94 5.24 -3.08
C ASP A 15 -19.34 5.80 -3.45
N GLN A 16 -20.34 5.56 -2.60
CA GLN A 16 -21.72 6.05 -2.80
C GLN A 16 -21.86 7.58 -2.85
N ARG A 17 -20.84 8.30 -2.40
CA ARG A 17 -20.77 9.78 -2.47
C ARG A 17 -20.10 10.25 -3.75
N GLY A 18 -19.67 9.34 -4.62
CA GLY A 18 -18.90 9.64 -5.83
C GLY A 18 -17.47 10.09 -5.53
N LEU A 19 -16.90 9.68 -4.41
CA LEU A 19 -15.54 10.00 -4.00
C LEU A 19 -14.61 8.79 -4.14
N LEU A 20 -13.38 9.02 -4.62
CA LEU A 20 -12.37 7.99 -4.77
C LEU A 20 -12.13 7.25 -3.45
N THR A 21 -12.19 5.92 -3.49
CA THR A 21 -12.01 5.08 -2.31
C THR A 21 -10.54 4.94 -1.91
N PRO A 22 -10.24 4.68 -0.62
CA PRO A 22 -8.87 4.39 -0.18
C PRO A 22 -8.22 3.19 -0.91
N THR A 23 -9.01 2.16 -1.20
CA THR A 23 -8.54 0.97 -1.92
C THR A 23 -8.19 1.28 -3.37
N ALA A 24 -9.01 2.08 -4.06
CA ALA A 24 -8.74 2.55 -5.41
C ALA A 24 -7.47 3.43 -5.46
N LEU A 25 -7.31 4.35 -4.50
CA LEU A 25 -6.09 5.17 -4.39
C LEU A 25 -4.84 4.31 -4.24
N LEU A 26 -4.89 3.28 -3.37
CA LEU A 26 -3.76 2.37 -3.19
C LEU A 26 -3.44 1.60 -4.48
N SER A 27 -4.47 1.13 -5.20
CA SER A 27 -4.32 0.46 -6.50
C SER A 27 -3.74 1.39 -7.56
N ILE A 28 -4.15 2.66 -7.61
CA ILE A 28 -3.61 3.67 -8.51
C ILE A 28 -2.11 3.87 -8.25
N PHE A 29 -1.71 4.00 -6.99
CA PHE A 29 -0.30 4.15 -6.62
C PHE A 29 0.53 2.93 -7.00
N GLU A 30 0.02 1.72 -6.73
CA GLU A 30 0.70 0.47 -7.11
C GLU A 30 0.85 0.34 -8.63
N ASN A 31 -0.21 0.58 -9.39
CA ASN A 31 -0.19 0.53 -10.86
C ASN A 31 0.75 1.58 -11.46
N THR A 32 0.76 2.80 -10.92
CA THR A 32 1.71 3.85 -11.35
C THR A 32 3.16 3.42 -11.13
N ALA A 33 3.43 2.75 -10.00
CA ALA A 33 4.75 2.19 -9.70
C ALA A 33 5.17 1.09 -10.67
N VAL A 34 4.23 0.20 -11.04
CA VAL A 34 4.46 -0.87 -12.05
C VAL A 34 4.75 -0.26 -13.41
N ARG A 35 3.95 0.72 -13.85
CA ARG A 35 4.18 1.42 -15.12
C ARG A 35 5.54 2.11 -15.18
N HIS A 36 5.95 2.76 -14.10
CA HIS A 36 7.30 3.33 -14.04
C HIS A 36 8.38 2.25 -14.18
N ALA A 37 8.22 1.11 -13.51
CA ALA A 37 9.18 0.00 -13.62
C ALA A 37 9.28 -0.53 -15.06
N GLU A 38 8.15 -0.65 -15.75
CA GLU A 38 8.10 -1.07 -17.16
C GLU A 38 8.83 -0.09 -18.09
N THR A 39 8.68 1.23 -17.88
CA THR A 39 9.34 2.24 -18.72
C THR A 39 10.87 2.25 -18.58
N VAL A 40 11.40 1.77 -17.46
CA VAL A 40 12.85 1.65 -17.23
C VAL A 40 13.39 0.22 -17.49
N GLY A 41 12.55 -0.65 -18.09
CA GLY A 41 12.94 -1.99 -18.50
C GLY A 41 12.85 -3.07 -17.43
N TYR A 42 12.21 -2.79 -16.29
CA TYR A 42 12.03 -3.74 -15.18
C TYR A 42 10.55 -3.96 -14.89
N SER A 43 9.97 -5.00 -15.49
CA SER A 43 8.60 -5.40 -15.16
C SER A 43 8.60 -6.28 -13.90
N PRO A 44 7.87 -5.90 -12.82
CA PRO A 44 7.78 -6.72 -11.61
C PRO A 44 7.24 -8.13 -11.89
N MET A 45 6.29 -8.25 -12.81
CA MET A 45 5.73 -9.54 -13.22
C MET A 45 6.77 -10.38 -13.96
N ASN A 46 7.52 -9.78 -14.90
CA ASN A 46 8.57 -10.47 -15.65
C ASN A 46 9.71 -10.91 -14.72
N ASP A 47 10.13 -10.05 -13.80
CA ASP A 47 11.12 -10.39 -12.78
C ASP A 47 10.66 -11.58 -11.94
N SER A 48 9.41 -11.57 -11.53
CA SER A 48 8.83 -12.65 -10.71
C SER A 48 8.69 -13.97 -11.47
N LEU A 49 8.26 -13.95 -12.73
CA LEU A 49 7.98 -15.16 -13.51
C LEU A 49 9.22 -15.75 -14.17
N HIS A 50 10.17 -14.93 -14.60
CA HIS A 50 11.28 -15.36 -15.46
C HIS A 50 12.67 -15.13 -14.85
N ASN A 51 12.84 -14.11 -14.00
CA ASN A 51 14.15 -13.75 -13.45
C ASN A 51 14.36 -14.22 -12.01
N GLY A 52 13.38 -14.92 -11.41
CA GLY A 52 13.46 -15.44 -10.05
C GLY A 52 13.56 -14.36 -8.97
N MET A 53 13.21 -13.12 -9.28
CA MET A 53 13.29 -11.98 -8.37
C MET A 53 11.91 -11.39 -8.17
N ALA A 54 11.56 -11.01 -6.94
CA ALA A 54 10.28 -10.37 -6.65
C ALA A 54 10.48 -9.09 -5.84
N TRP A 55 9.87 -7.98 -6.28
CA TRP A 55 9.69 -6.82 -5.46
C TRP A 55 8.52 -7.04 -4.50
N VAL A 56 8.80 -6.97 -3.22
CA VAL A 56 7.81 -7.15 -2.16
C VAL A 56 7.61 -5.80 -1.46
N ILE A 57 6.39 -5.35 -1.41
CA ILE A 57 6.02 -4.19 -0.60
C ILE A 57 5.93 -4.66 0.85
N THR A 58 6.68 -4.02 1.73
CA THR A 58 6.70 -4.34 3.16
C THR A 58 5.84 -3.39 3.98
N ASN A 59 5.68 -2.15 3.52
CA ASN A 59 4.90 -1.14 4.22
C ASN A 59 4.29 -0.14 3.24
N TRP A 60 3.12 0.36 3.62
CA TRP A 60 2.49 1.55 3.05
C TRP A 60 2.24 2.61 4.13
N ARG A 61 2.38 3.87 3.74
CA ARG A 61 1.82 5.06 4.38
C ARG A 61 1.10 5.86 3.30
N VAL A 62 -0.15 6.19 3.54
CA VAL A 62 -0.95 7.03 2.63
C VAL A 62 -1.70 8.07 3.45
N GLU A 63 -1.65 9.32 2.97
CA GLU A 63 -2.41 10.45 3.49
C GLU A 63 -3.15 11.12 2.32
N MET A 64 -4.44 11.29 2.46
CA MET A 64 -5.32 11.88 1.48
C MET A 64 -5.86 13.20 2.02
N ASP A 65 -5.40 14.31 1.46
CA ASP A 65 -5.86 15.64 1.84
C ASP A 65 -7.33 15.81 1.41
N ARG A 66 -7.64 15.32 0.21
CA ARG A 66 -8.98 15.33 -0.37
C ARG A 66 -9.16 14.17 -1.36
N ALA A 67 -10.27 13.45 -1.28
CA ALA A 67 -10.62 12.45 -2.27
C ALA A 67 -11.11 13.13 -3.56
N PRO A 68 -10.57 12.76 -4.74
CA PRO A 68 -11.13 13.20 -6.02
C PRO A 68 -12.57 12.73 -6.17
N ALA A 69 -13.39 13.58 -6.80
CA ALA A 69 -14.74 13.21 -7.20
C ALA A 69 -14.74 12.41 -8.53
N TYR A 70 -15.86 11.74 -8.81
CA TYR A 70 -16.10 11.12 -10.12
C TYR A 70 -15.86 12.09 -11.23
N ASP A 71 -15.63 12.13 -12.29
CA ASP A 71 -15.39 13.12 -13.35
C ASP A 71 -14.28 14.16 -13.09
N GLU A 72 -13.62 14.15 -11.95
CA GLU A 72 -12.49 15.03 -11.69
C GLU A 72 -11.22 14.46 -12.34
N PRO A 73 -10.56 15.16 -13.27
CA PRO A 73 -9.31 14.69 -13.85
C PRO A 73 -8.15 14.88 -12.87
N PHE A 74 -7.31 13.86 -12.73
CA PHE A 74 -6.13 13.90 -11.90
C PHE A 74 -4.98 13.04 -12.46
N THR A 75 -3.78 13.29 -11.96
CA THR A 75 -2.56 12.57 -12.35
C THR A 75 -1.93 11.89 -11.14
N ALA A 76 -1.27 10.76 -11.37
CA ALA A 76 -0.46 10.08 -10.37
C ALA A 76 1.02 10.15 -10.75
N SER A 77 1.84 10.53 -9.78
CA SER A 77 3.30 10.61 -9.92
C SER A 77 3.98 9.63 -8.97
N THR A 78 5.11 9.04 -9.40
CA THR A 78 5.92 8.18 -8.54
C THR A 78 7.41 8.31 -8.85
N TRP A 79 8.26 8.08 -7.86
CA TRP A 79 9.72 8.01 -8.00
C TRP A 79 10.33 7.13 -6.91
N LEU A 80 11.54 6.64 -7.15
CA LEU A 80 12.35 6.03 -6.09
C LEU A 80 13.14 7.11 -5.36
N CYS A 81 13.20 7.01 -4.02
CA CYS A 81 14.13 7.81 -3.23
C CYS A 81 15.54 7.22 -3.27
N ASN A 82 16.53 8.10 -3.27
CA ASN A 82 17.93 7.70 -3.12
C ASN A 82 18.22 7.31 -1.66
N ASN A 83 17.89 6.06 -1.32
CA ASN A 83 18.17 5.47 -0.01
C ASN A 83 18.93 4.16 -0.20
N PRO A 84 20.24 4.11 0.15
CA PRO A 84 21.08 2.92 -0.07
C PRO A 84 20.69 1.71 0.80
N ARG A 85 19.93 1.93 1.86
CA ARG A 85 19.58 0.87 2.84
C ARG A 85 18.23 0.22 2.58
N GLN A 86 17.32 0.90 1.88
CA GLN A 86 15.96 0.42 1.64
C GLN A 86 15.36 1.13 0.43
N ALA A 87 14.89 0.36 -0.54
CA ALA A 87 14.13 0.94 -1.65
C ALA A 87 12.83 1.56 -1.09
N THR A 88 12.70 2.86 -1.25
CA THR A 88 11.51 3.61 -0.86
C THR A 88 10.94 4.27 -2.10
N ARG A 89 9.68 4.06 -2.35
CA ARG A 89 8.95 4.64 -3.47
C ARG A 89 7.97 5.66 -2.92
N GLU A 90 8.05 6.85 -3.46
CA GLU A 90 7.18 7.97 -3.14
C GLU A 90 6.11 8.15 -4.22
N MET A 91 4.95 8.64 -3.84
CA MET A 91 3.81 8.84 -4.73
C MET A 91 3.06 10.12 -4.38
N LEU A 92 2.54 10.77 -5.40
CA LEU A 92 1.63 11.92 -5.27
C LEU A 92 0.45 11.76 -6.23
N LEU A 93 -0.71 12.17 -5.78
CA LEU A 93 -1.88 12.39 -6.62
C LEU A 93 -2.10 13.90 -6.75
N HIS A 94 -2.27 14.40 -7.97
CA HIS A 94 -2.49 15.83 -8.22
C HIS A 94 -3.78 16.05 -9.01
N SER A 95 -4.52 17.09 -8.65
CA SER A 95 -5.61 17.61 -9.48
C SER A 95 -5.06 18.18 -10.79
N ALA A 96 -5.94 18.45 -11.75
CA ALA A 96 -5.58 19.14 -12.98
C ALA A 96 -4.99 20.54 -12.73
N GLY A 97 -5.35 21.19 -11.62
CA GLY A 97 -4.80 22.48 -11.19
C GLY A 97 -3.45 22.38 -10.45
N GLY A 98 -2.90 21.18 -10.27
CA GLY A 98 -1.63 20.96 -9.59
C GLY A 98 -1.70 20.88 -8.06
N GLU A 99 -2.92 20.90 -7.47
CA GLU A 99 -3.13 20.66 -6.04
C GLU A 99 -2.72 19.22 -5.70
N VAL A 100 -2.00 19.02 -4.58
CA VAL A 100 -1.74 17.68 -4.06
C VAL A 100 -2.99 17.16 -3.38
N LEU A 101 -3.56 16.07 -3.90
CA LEU A 101 -4.77 15.44 -3.38
C LEU A 101 -4.44 14.32 -2.39
N ALA A 102 -3.35 13.60 -2.63
CA ALA A 102 -2.88 12.53 -1.75
C ALA A 102 -1.37 12.34 -1.87
N ARG A 103 -0.78 11.79 -0.79
CA ARG A 103 0.61 11.37 -0.69
C ARG A 103 0.69 9.90 -0.33
N GLY A 104 1.64 9.20 -0.93
CA GLY A 104 1.92 7.81 -0.63
C GLY A 104 3.42 7.54 -0.50
N GLN A 105 3.76 6.61 0.37
CA GLN A 105 5.10 6.06 0.50
C GLN A 105 5.02 4.55 0.66
N ALA A 106 5.75 3.82 -0.18
CA ALA A 106 5.92 2.38 -0.07
C ALA A 106 7.38 2.04 0.25
N LYS A 107 7.58 1.12 1.20
CA LYS A 107 8.87 0.47 1.44
C LYS A 107 8.89 -0.87 0.74
N LEU A 108 9.96 -1.13 0.00
CA LEU A 108 10.11 -2.33 -0.80
C LEU A 108 11.36 -3.11 -0.39
N ALA A 109 11.25 -4.43 -0.54
CA ALA A 109 12.39 -5.35 -0.51
C ALA A 109 12.44 -6.11 -1.82
N LEU A 110 13.64 -6.30 -2.37
CA LEU A 110 13.86 -7.26 -3.45
C LEU A 110 14.14 -8.61 -2.82
N VAL A 111 13.47 -9.66 -3.29
CA VAL A 111 13.57 -11.01 -2.74
C VAL A 111 13.97 -11.97 -3.86
N ASP A 112 14.98 -12.79 -3.62
CA ASP A 112 15.30 -13.95 -4.43
C ASP A 112 14.30 -15.06 -4.12
N ARG A 113 13.54 -15.48 -5.13
CA ARG A 113 12.44 -16.45 -4.97
C ARG A 113 12.92 -17.87 -4.71
N SER A 114 14.15 -18.21 -5.13
CA SER A 114 14.71 -19.55 -4.93
C SER A 114 15.11 -19.79 -3.47
N SER A 115 15.67 -18.77 -2.84
CA SER A 115 16.11 -18.81 -1.44
C SER A 115 15.10 -18.20 -0.46
N ASN A 116 14.10 -17.46 -0.98
CA ASN A 116 13.15 -16.65 -0.21
C ASN A 116 13.83 -15.64 0.73
N LYS A 117 15.00 -15.12 0.31
CA LYS A 117 15.78 -14.17 1.10
C LYS A 117 15.80 -12.79 0.45
N PRO A 118 15.78 -11.72 1.26
CA PRO A 118 16.02 -10.38 0.75
C PRO A 118 17.39 -10.26 0.10
N CYS A 119 17.46 -9.56 -1.01
CA CYS A 119 18.69 -9.22 -1.70
C CYS A 119 18.72 -7.73 -2.05
N LEU A 120 19.89 -7.20 -2.33
CA LEU A 120 20.01 -5.81 -2.77
C LEU A 120 19.82 -5.72 -4.30
N PRO A 121 19.09 -4.71 -4.77
CA PRO A 121 19.04 -4.42 -6.19
C PRO A 121 20.45 -4.02 -6.68
N THR A 122 20.79 -4.36 -7.91
CA THR A 122 22.08 -3.95 -8.50
C THR A 122 22.13 -2.44 -8.68
N PRO A 123 23.33 -1.82 -8.67
CA PRO A 123 23.50 -0.39 -8.92
C PRO A 123 22.88 0.05 -10.26
N GLU A 124 22.99 -0.77 -11.31
CA GLU A 124 22.41 -0.51 -12.63
C GLU A 124 20.90 -0.46 -12.57
N ARG A 125 20.26 -1.42 -11.85
CA ARG A 125 18.83 -1.45 -11.66
C ARG A 125 18.33 -0.21 -10.93
N LEU A 126 19.04 0.23 -9.89
CA LEU A 126 18.69 1.47 -9.19
C LEU A 126 18.89 2.72 -10.05
N ALA A 127 20.03 2.79 -10.77
CA ALA A 127 20.36 3.92 -11.62
C ALA A 127 19.34 4.13 -12.77
N ALA A 128 18.74 3.05 -13.29
CA ALA A 128 17.70 3.14 -14.32
C ALA A 128 16.50 3.99 -13.90
N TYR A 129 16.13 3.97 -12.62
CA TYR A 129 15.06 4.80 -12.08
C TYR A 129 15.45 6.25 -11.84
N GLN A 130 16.73 6.63 -11.96
CA GLN A 130 17.23 7.96 -11.65
C GLN A 130 16.67 8.48 -10.31
N PRO A 131 17.07 7.86 -9.17
CA PRO A 131 16.45 8.13 -7.87
C PRO A 131 16.54 9.59 -7.47
N GLU A 132 15.50 10.10 -6.79
CA GLU A 132 15.38 11.47 -6.35
C GLU A 132 15.75 11.61 -4.87
N GLN A 133 16.21 12.82 -4.48
CA GLN A 133 16.39 13.16 -3.06
C GLN A 133 15.07 13.58 -2.39
N ARG A 134 14.10 13.95 -3.17
CA ARG A 134 12.78 14.42 -2.73
C ARG A 134 11.98 13.29 -2.11
N THR A 135 11.28 13.60 -1.01
CA THR A 135 10.31 12.72 -0.35
C THR A 135 8.92 13.34 -0.36
N ALA A 136 7.87 12.51 -0.39
CA ALA A 136 6.49 12.97 -0.26
C ALA A 136 6.16 13.38 1.18
N PHE A 137 6.91 12.85 2.15
CA PHE A 137 6.76 13.15 3.58
C PHE A 137 8.08 13.68 4.14
N ALA A 138 8.00 14.75 4.93
CA ALA A 138 9.16 15.34 5.60
C ALA A 138 9.58 14.58 6.87
N ASP A 139 8.63 13.86 7.48
CA ASP A 139 8.79 13.17 8.74
C ASP A 139 8.92 11.65 8.57
N ARG A 140 9.38 11.00 9.64
CA ARG A 140 9.38 9.53 9.76
C ARG A 140 8.35 9.11 10.78
N LEU A 141 7.68 7.99 10.50
CA LEU A 141 6.76 7.39 11.45
C LEU A 141 7.38 6.20 12.17
N PRO A 142 6.97 5.95 13.42
CA PRO A 142 7.33 4.73 14.13
C PRO A 142 6.84 3.49 13.37
N ARG A 143 7.49 2.36 13.62
CA ARG A 143 7.06 1.08 13.04
C ARG A 143 5.62 0.78 13.46
N LEU A 144 4.78 0.44 12.49
CA LEU A 144 3.41 -0.02 12.77
C LEU A 144 3.46 -1.36 13.50
N ARG A 145 2.82 -1.41 14.68
CA ARG A 145 2.75 -2.59 15.55
C ARG A 145 1.33 -3.12 15.59
N PRO A 146 1.13 -4.43 15.80
CA PRO A 146 -0.19 -4.96 16.09
C PRO A 146 -0.74 -4.32 17.38
N PRO A 147 -2.06 -4.28 17.56
CA PRO A 147 -2.66 -3.78 18.79
C PRO A 147 -2.11 -4.55 20.01
N ALA A 148 -1.76 -3.81 21.08
CA ALA A 148 -1.23 -4.40 22.29
C ALA A 148 -2.29 -5.19 23.07
N ALA A 149 -3.56 -4.76 22.95
CA ALA A 149 -4.73 -5.45 23.49
C ALA A 149 -5.75 -5.58 22.36
N CYS A 150 -6.22 -6.79 22.11
CA CYS A 150 -7.27 -7.05 21.13
C CYS A 150 -8.63 -6.91 21.83
N THR A 151 -9.50 -6.03 21.32
CA THR A 151 -10.87 -5.83 21.85
C THR A 151 -11.91 -6.57 21.03
N ALA A 152 -11.59 -6.91 19.78
CA ALA A 152 -12.46 -7.68 18.90
C ALA A 152 -11.66 -8.65 18.04
N VAL A 153 -12.19 -9.86 17.86
CA VAL A 153 -11.65 -10.89 16.97
C VAL A 153 -12.76 -11.34 16.04
N SER A 154 -12.52 -11.27 14.73
CA SER A 154 -13.47 -11.76 13.73
C SER A 154 -12.77 -12.68 12.72
N PRO A 155 -13.44 -13.73 12.21
CA PRO A 155 -12.90 -14.54 11.14
C PRO A 155 -12.81 -13.72 9.84
N VAL A 156 -11.78 -13.97 9.05
CA VAL A 156 -11.60 -13.35 7.72
C VAL A 156 -11.77 -14.42 6.65
N LEU A 157 -12.73 -14.23 5.77
CA LEU A 157 -12.91 -15.07 4.60
C LEU A 157 -12.02 -14.59 3.45
N LEU A 158 -10.96 -15.34 3.16
CA LEU A 158 -10.12 -15.10 2.00
C LEU A 158 -10.75 -15.69 0.74
N ARG A 159 -11.00 -14.85 -0.27
CA ARG A 159 -11.64 -15.24 -1.52
C ARG A 159 -10.59 -15.48 -2.61
N ARG A 160 -10.94 -16.28 -3.60
CA ARG A 160 -10.08 -16.48 -4.78
C ARG A 160 -9.80 -15.18 -5.53
N SER A 161 -10.79 -14.28 -5.58
CA SER A 161 -10.67 -12.94 -6.20
C SER A 161 -9.73 -11.99 -5.46
N ASP A 162 -9.39 -12.30 -4.21
CA ASP A 162 -8.51 -11.46 -3.39
C ASP A 162 -7.03 -11.81 -3.59
N MET A 163 -6.74 -12.90 -4.35
CA MET A 163 -5.38 -13.40 -4.56
C MET A 163 -4.71 -12.73 -5.76
N ASP A 164 -3.42 -12.43 -5.62
CA ASP A 164 -2.57 -11.96 -6.69
C ASP A 164 -2.01 -13.11 -7.57
N TYR A 165 -1.21 -12.75 -8.58
CA TYR A 165 -0.57 -13.71 -9.49
C TYR A 165 0.49 -14.62 -8.79
N ASN A 166 0.94 -14.28 -7.59
CA ASN A 166 1.81 -15.13 -6.77
C ASN A 166 1.01 -16.11 -5.89
N GLY A 167 -0.33 -16.06 -5.95
CA GLY A 167 -1.22 -16.86 -5.09
C GLY A 167 -1.25 -16.38 -3.64
N HIS A 168 -0.92 -15.11 -3.41
CA HIS A 168 -1.00 -14.47 -2.10
C HIS A 168 -2.18 -13.49 -2.05
N LEU A 169 -2.66 -13.21 -0.85
CA LEU A 169 -3.62 -12.12 -0.64
C LEU A 169 -3.00 -10.81 -1.14
N HIS A 170 -3.65 -10.18 -2.12
CA HIS A 170 -3.16 -8.97 -2.75
C HIS A 170 -3.02 -7.80 -1.75
N ASN A 171 -2.03 -6.95 -1.91
CA ASN A 171 -1.76 -5.85 -0.99
C ASN A 171 -2.99 -4.97 -0.70
N THR A 172 -3.76 -4.65 -1.73
CA THR A 172 -4.97 -3.83 -1.59
C THR A 172 -6.12 -4.57 -0.91
N ALA A 173 -6.18 -5.89 -1.00
CA ALA A 173 -7.21 -6.70 -0.36
C ALA A 173 -7.13 -6.65 1.17
N TYR A 174 -5.93 -6.55 1.75
CA TYR A 174 -5.79 -6.31 3.19
C TYR A 174 -6.47 -5.01 3.64
N LEU A 175 -6.35 -3.94 2.83
CA LEU A 175 -7.01 -2.67 3.14
C LEU A 175 -8.53 -2.80 2.99
N SER A 176 -9.02 -3.43 1.92
CA SER A 176 -10.46 -3.63 1.70
C SER A 176 -11.10 -4.43 2.85
N LEU A 177 -10.51 -5.57 3.21
CA LEU A 177 -10.98 -6.40 4.32
C LEU A 177 -10.94 -5.68 5.68
N ALA A 178 -9.95 -4.82 5.89
CA ALA A 178 -9.86 -4.00 7.09
C ALA A 178 -10.94 -2.91 7.12
N LEU A 179 -11.23 -2.27 5.99
CA LEU A 179 -12.30 -1.28 5.84
C LEU A 179 -13.69 -1.89 6.09
N ASP A 180 -13.92 -3.11 5.56
CA ASP A 180 -15.19 -3.84 5.76
C ASP A 180 -15.39 -4.24 7.23
N ALA A 181 -14.31 -4.52 7.96
CA ALA A 181 -14.35 -4.90 9.37
C ALA A 181 -14.30 -3.71 10.35
N ALA A 182 -13.91 -2.54 9.87
CA ALA A 182 -13.79 -1.36 10.73
C ALA A 182 -15.16 -0.88 11.22
N PRO A 183 -15.27 -0.42 12.48
CA PRO A 183 -16.51 0.12 13.00
C PRO A 183 -16.99 1.32 12.16
N PRO A 184 -18.32 1.52 12.02
CA PRO A 184 -18.88 2.63 11.23
C PRO A 184 -18.35 4.01 11.63
N GLU A 185 -18.10 4.24 12.91
CA GLU A 185 -17.54 5.50 13.43
C GLU A 185 -16.14 5.81 12.89
N VAL A 186 -15.37 4.78 12.48
CA VAL A 186 -14.04 4.94 11.89
C VAL A 186 -14.14 5.33 10.41
N THR A 187 -15.16 4.84 9.72
CA THR A 187 -15.30 4.99 8.27
C THR A 187 -16.29 6.06 7.83
N ALA A 188 -17.22 6.48 8.70
CA ALA A 188 -18.33 7.39 8.37
C ALA A 188 -17.88 8.74 7.81
N ALA A 189 -16.83 9.34 8.39
CA ALA A 189 -16.26 10.60 7.90
C ALA A 189 -15.31 10.43 6.70
N GLY A 190 -15.10 9.18 6.27
CA GLY A 190 -14.09 8.79 5.29
C GLY A 190 -12.74 8.46 5.92
N VAL A 191 -12.01 7.55 5.30
CA VAL A 191 -10.65 7.18 5.71
C VAL A 191 -9.67 8.03 4.92
N ARG A 192 -8.98 8.95 5.61
CA ARG A 192 -8.02 9.89 5.00
C ARG A 192 -6.57 9.46 5.19
N THR A 193 -6.28 8.73 6.25
CA THR A 193 -4.94 8.21 6.49
C THR A 193 -5.00 6.72 6.72
N PHE A 194 -4.07 5.99 6.12
CA PHE A 194 -3.93 4.57 6.40
C PHE A 194 -2.48 4.12 6.27
N ARG A 195 -2.15 3.11 7.05
CA ARG A 195 -0.85 2.46 7.04
C ARG A 195 -1.04 0.96 6.98
N LEU A 196 -0.16 0.28 6.23
CA LEU A 196 -0.11 -1.18 6.20
C LEU A 196 1.33 -1.64 6.46
N SER A 197 1.46 -2.74 7.17
CA SER A 197 2.74 -3.43 7.37
C SER A 197 2.54 -4.91 7.10
N TYR A 198 3.17 -5.42 6.05
CA TYR A 198 3.11 -6.82 5.64
C TYR A 198 4.31 -7.57 6.23
N ARG A 199 4.09 -8.78 6.75
CA ARG A 199 5.11 -9.59 7.43
C ARG A 199 5.22 -10.99 6.85
N SER A 200 4.07 -11.64 6.65
CA SER A 200 3.96 -12.97 6.03
C SER A 200 2.79 -12.99 5.06
N PRO A 201 2.91 -13.64 3.91
CA PRO A 201 1.80 -13.71 2.95
C PRO A 201 0.69 -14.62 3.47
N LEU A 202 -0.56 -14.21 3.26
CA LEU A 202 -1.74 -15.04 3.41
C LEU A 202 -2.08 -15.68 2.06
N ARG A 203 -2.62 -16.90 2.10
CA ARG A 203 -3.00 -17.71 0.94
C ARG A 203 -4.43 -18.18 1.04
N LEU A 204 -4.99 -18.53 -0.10
CA LEU A 204 -6.32 -19.17 -0.12
C LEU A 204 -6.33 -20.44 0.75
N GLY A 205 -7.32 -20.52 1.65
CA GLY A 205 -7.46 -21.62 2.60
C GLY A 205 -6.82 -21.41 3.96
N ASP A 206 -6.00 -20.34 4.14
CA ASP A 206 -5.49 -20.00 5.47
C ASP A 206 -6.63 -19.63 6.41
N GLN A 207 -6.63 -20.24 7.60
CA GLN A 207 -7.53 -19.85 8.69
C GLN A 207 -7.03 -18.55 9.30
N THR A 208 -7.71 -17.46 8.98
CA THR A 208 -7.27 -16.11 9.30
C THR A 208 -8.30 -15.42 10.18
N THR A 209 -7.82 -14.73 11.21
CA THR A 209 -8.62 -13.82 12.03
C THR A 209 -8.11 -12.39 11.91
N LEU A 210 -9.01 -11.44 12.06
CA LEU A 210 -8.72 -10.03 12.23
C LEU A 210 -8.86 -9.68 13.71
N GLN A 211 -7.75 -9.33 14.34
CA GLN A 211 -7.69 -8.87 15.72
C GLN A 211 -7.60 -7.35 15.72
N SER A 212 -8.58 -6.67 16.28
CA SER A 212 -8.67 -5.22 16.19
C SER A 212 -8.84 -4.53 17.52
N CYS A 213 -8.46 -3.25 17.56
CA CYS A 213 -8.57 -2.39 18.73
C CYS A 213 -8.82 -0.94 18.27
N PRO A 214 -9.86 -0.27 18.82
CA PRO A 214 -9.97 1.18 18.73
C PRO A 214 -8.72 1.83 19.32
N GLN A 215 -8.25 2.88 18.69
CA GLN A 215 -7.22 3.76 19.23
C GLN A 215 -7.84 5.12 19.55
N PRO A 216 -7.27 5.94 20.45
CA PRO A 216 -7.82 7.26 20.75
C PRO A 216 -8.04 8.12 19.51
N GLU A 217 -7.29 7.87 18.47
CA GLU A 217 -7.24 8.68 17.24
C GLU A 217 -7.27 7.80 15.99
N GLY A 218 -8.09 6.72 16.01
CA GLY A 218 -8.23 5.85 14.85
C GLY A 218 -8.53 4.39 15.21
N TRP A 219 -8.10 3.48 14.37
CA TRP A 219 -8.35 2.05 14.52
C TRP A 219 -7.17 1.24 13.96
N THR A 220 -6.80 0.18 14.67
CA THR A 220 -5.72 -0.71 14.25
C THR A 220 -6.19 -2.15 14.28
N ALA A 221 -5.84 -2.91 13.24
CA ALA A 221 -6.12 -4.33 13.13
C ALA A 221 -4.91 -5.12 12.68
N ALA A 222 -4.84 -6.38 13.13
CA ALA A 222 -3.84 -7.34 12.70
C ALA A 222 -4.53 -8.55 12.06
N PHE A 223 -4.05 -8.96 10.90
CA PHE A 223 -4.40 -10.22 10.26
C PHE A 223 -3.50 -11.31 10.86
N VAL A 224 -4.13 -12.33 11.46
CA VAL A 224 -3.42 -13.36 12.23
C VAL A 224 -3.80 -14.74 11.70
N ARG A 225 -2.78 -15.58 11.46
CA ARG A 225 -2.89 -17.00 11.12
C ARG A 225 -2.29 -17.82 12.25
N GLY A 226 -3.15 -18.52 13.02
CA GLY A 226 -2.69 -19.13 14.30
C GLY A 226 -2.17 -18.04 15.25
N ASP A 227 -0.89 -18.14 15.62
CA ASP A 227 -0.20 -17.14 16.46
C ASP A 227 0.65 -16.13 15.64
N GLU A 228 0.68 -16.29 14.32
CA GLU A 228 1.51 -15.46 13.45
C GLU A 228 0.75 -14.22 12.98
N VAL A 229 1.30 -13.03 13.25
CA VAL A 229 0.82 -11.77 12.69
C VAL A 229 1.32 -11.64 11.25
N CYS A 230 0.42 -11.75 10.29
CA CYS A 230 0.71 -11.69 8.85
C CYS A 230 0.73 -10.25 8.30
N ALA A 231 -0.18 -9.41 8.77
CA ALA A 231 -0.20 -8.00 8.41
C ALA A 231 -0.82 -7.15 9.52
N VAL A 232 -0.54 -5.85 9.49
CA VAL A 232 -1.17 -4.84 10.37
C VAL A 232 -1.66 -3.70 9.50
N VAL A 233 -2.89 -3.23 9.77
CA VAL A 233 -3.52 -2.09 9.15
C VAL A 233 -3.90 -1.09 10.22
N ALA A 234 -3.61 0.19 10.00
CA ALA A 234 -4.11 1.30 10.81
C ALA A 234 -4.89 2.27 9.91
N LEU A 235 -6.04 2.71 10.39
CA LEU A 235 -6.95 3.63 9.71
C LEU A 235 -7.15 4.88 10.55
N ASN A 236 -7.12 6.06 9.92
CA ASN A 236 -7.33 7.38 10.53
C ASN A 236 -6.47 7.62 11.77
N GLU A 237 -5.30 6.98 11.85
CA GLU A 237 -4.32 7.22 12.92
C GLU A 237 -3.83 8.67 12.84
N GLN A 238 -3.89 9.42 13.94
CA GLN A 238 -3.19 10.70 14.02
C GLN A 238 -1.69 10.43 14.09
N LEU A 239 -1.00 10.82 13.03
CA LEU A 239 0.40 10.50 12.84
C LEU A 239 1.26 11.49 13.61
N LYS A 240 1.83 11.04 14.75
CA LYS A 240 2.85 11.82 15.48
C LYS A 240 4.22 11.51 14.86
N PRO A 241 4.91 12.50 14.28
CA PRO A 241 6.27 12.32 13.79
C PRO A 241 7.23 11.91 14.92
N LEU A 242 8.28 11.18 14.54
CA LEU A 242 9.40 10.86 15.44
C LEU A 242 10.29 12.08 15.68
#